data_b326efe2ad53764d18e25211cb4d6bec
#
_entry.id   b326efe2ad53764d18e25211cb4d6bec
#
_cell.length_a   1.000
_cell.length_b   1.000
_cell.length_c   1.000
_cell.angle_alpha   90.00
_cell.angle_beta   90.00
_cell.angle_gamma   90.00
#
_symmetry.space_group_name_H-M   'P 1'
#
loop_
_entity.id
_entity.type
_entity.pdbx_description
1 polymer ?
#
loop_
_entity_poly.entity_id
_entity_poly.type
_entity_poly.pdbx_seq_one_letter_code
_entity_poly.pdbx_strand_id
1 'polypeptide(L)'
;DCETDEKPKFIQSKKFLGIVTVFAIVMLSFPYYSGIFYPNTEKQIIVFDKSDIKTTEFKISGMTCASCEEHVNHEVNKLNGIVNSKPSYENGNAIIEFDKTKTNEKEIEKAIKSTGYKVTDKKEIN
;
A
#
# COMPACT_ATOMS: atom_id res chain seq x y z
N ASP A 1 -36.95 22.62 -39.23
CA ASP A 1 -37.41 21.21 -39.20
C ASP A 1 -36.21 20.31 -39.21
N CYS A 2 -35.75 19.97 -38.02
CA CYS A 2 -34.77 18.92 -37.80
C CYS A 2 -35.31 18.00 -36.73
N GLU A 3 -36.17 17.09 -37.17
CA GLU A 3 -36.49 15.90 -36.43
C GLU A 3 -35.35 14.89 -36.60
N THR A 4 -34.58 14.67 -35.56
CA THR A 4 -33.78 13.48 -35.39
C THR A 4 -34.16 12.81 -34.10
N ASP A 5 -35.39 12.31 -34.07
CA ASP A 5 -35.85 11.31 -33.08
C ASP A 5 -35.41 9.92 -33.54
N GLU A 6 -34.13 9.66 -33.58
CA GLU A 6 -33.61 8.29 -33.57
C GLU A 6 -33.36 7.88 -32.11
N LYS A 7 -34.45 7.60 -31.43
CA LYS A 7 -34.38 6.86 -30.19
C LYS A 7 -33.73 5.51 -30.46
N PRO A 8 -32.58 5.20 -29.84
CA PRO A 8 -31.93 3.94 -30.10
C PRO A 8 -32.84 2.80 -29.62
N LYS A 9 -33.50 2.14 -30.56
CA LYS A 9 -34.35 0.94 -30.33
C LYS A 9 -33.65 -0.16 -29.54
N PHE A 10 -32.33 -0.07 -29.42
CA PHE A 10 -31.51 -0.99 -28.67
C PHE A 10 -31.71 -0.86 -27.14
N ILE A 11 -31.90 0.36 -26.63
CA ILE A 11 -32.10 0.63 -25.19
C ILE A 11 -33.49 0.19 -24.71
N GLN A 12 -34.48 0.14 -25.60
CA GLN A 12 -35.84 -0.30 -25.30
C GLN A 12 -36.06 -1.80 -25.52
N SER A 13 -35.05 -2.52 -25.93
CA SER A 13 -35.17 -3.97 -26.11
C SER A 13 -35.29 -4.68 -24.76
N LYS A 14 -36.28 -5.58 -24.64
CA LYS A 14 -36.43 -6.45 -23.44
C LYS A 14 -35.15 -7.22 -23.13
N LYS A 15 -34.35 -7.53 -24.15
CA LYS A 15 -33.04 -8.18 -24.01
C LYS A 15 -32.02 -7.26 -23.34
N PHE A 16 -32.01 -5.95 -23.70
CA PHE A 16 -31.13 -4.97 -23.08
C PHE A 16 -31.46 -4.78 -21.59
N LEU A 17 -32.77 -4.65 -21.27
CA LEU A 17 -33.23 -4.58 -19.89
C LEU A 17 -32.78 -5.81 -19.08
N GLY A 18 -32.90 -7.02 -19.66
CA GLY A 18 -32.41 -8.24 -19.05
C GLY A 18 -30.91 -8.22 -18.74
N ILE A 19 -30.10 -7.77 -19.69
CA ILE A 19 -28.64 -7.64 -19.51
C ILE A 19 -28.30 -6.65 -18.41
N VAL A 20 -28.94 -5.48 -18.39
CA VAL A 20 -28.73 -4.45 -17.36
C VAL A 20 -29.13 -4.98 -15.98
N THR A 21 -30.25 -5.71 -15.90
CA THR A 21 -30.70 -6.30 -14.63
C THR A 21 -29.70 -7.33 -14.10
N VAL A 22 -29.21 -8.22 -14.96
CA VAL A 22 -28.19 -9.22 -14.58
C VAL A 22 -26.90 -8.52 -14.15
N PHE A 23 -26.47 -7.50 -14.89
CA PHE A 23 -25.29 -6.73 -14.54
C PHE A 23 -25.43 -6.01 -13.18
N ALA A 24 -26.61 -5.44 -12.91
CA ALA A 24 -26.90 -4.81 -11.62
C ALA A 24 -26.85 -5.81 -10.47
N ILE A 25 -27.40 -7.01 -10.67
CA ILE A 25 -27.35 -8.08 -9.66
C ILE A 25 -25.91 -8.50 -9.40
N VAL A 26 -25.10 -8.66 -10.44
CA VAL A 26 -23.67 -9.00 -10.32
C VAL A 26 -22.92 -7.91 -9.56
N MET A 27 -23.20 -6.63 -9.85
CA MET A 27 -22.58 -5.50 -9.15
C MET A 27 -23.01 -5.42 -7.68
N LEU A 28 -24.27 -5.67 -7.38
CA LEU A 28 -24.76 -5.70 -6.00
C LEU A 28 -24.22 -6.90 -5.21
N SER A 29 -23.94 -8.00 -5.90
CA SER A 29 -23.31 -9.18 -5.29
C SER A 29 -21.79 -9.07 -5.15
N PHE A 30 -21.19 -8.03 -5.73
CA PHE A 30 -19.72 -7.82 -5.70
C PHE A 30 -19.11 -7.90 -4.28
N PRO A 31 -19.69 -7.25 -3.24
CA PRO A 31 -19.13 -7.37 -1.90
C PRO A 31 -19.14 -8.81 -1.37
N TYR A 32 -20.04 -9.66 -1.87
CA TYR A 32 -20.17 -11.03 -1.40
C TYR A 32 -19.08 -11.97 -1.97
N TYR A 33 -18.66 -11.77 -3.22
CA TYR A 33 -17.63 -12.59 -3.86
C TYR A 33 -16.28 -11.85 -4.04
N SER A 34 -16.21 -10.59 -3.67
CA SER A 34 -14.95 -9.82 -3.72
C SER A 34 -13.82 -10.48 -2.91
N GLY A 35 -14.15 -11.21 -1.84
CA GLY A 35 -13.19 -11.97 -1.04
C GLY A 35 -12.42 -13.05 -1.81
N ILE A 36 -12.93 -13.50 -2.97
CA ILE A 36 -12.23 -14.47 -3.84
C ILE A 36 -11.16 -13.76 -4.67
N PHE A 37 -11.38 -12.49 -5.04
CA PHE A 37 -10.44 -11.69 -5.85
C PHE A 37 -9.39 -10.97 -5.00
N TYR A 38 -9.72 -10.69 -3.75
CA TYR A 38 -8.75 -10.20 -2.79
C TYR A 38 -8.37 -11.40 -1.90
N PRO A 39 -7.31 -12.16 -2.25
CA PRO A 39 -6.73 -13.04 -1.26
C PRO A 39 -6.50 -12.14 -0.06
N ASN A 40 -7.16 -12.47 1.06
CA ASN A 40 -6.95 -11.79 2.30
C ASN A 40 -5.44 -11.65 2.47
N THR A 41 -4.93 -10.46 2.19
CA THR A 41 -3.75 -10.02 2.87
C THR A 41 -4.24 -9.88 4.30
N GLU A 42 -4.45 -11.02 4.95
CA GLU A 42 -4.45 -11.05 6.39
C GLU A 42 -3.19 -10.25 6.73
N LYS A 43 -3.38 -9.03 7.20
CA LYS A 43 -2.43 -8.48 8.14
C LYS A 43 -2.40 -9.58 9.18
N GLN A 44 -1.44 -10.48 9.00
CA GLN A 44 -1.07 -11.34 10.08
C GLN A 44 -0.86 -10.37 11.22
N ILE A 45 -1.79 -10.36 12.16
CA ILE A 45 -1.53 -9.83 13.48
C ILE A 45 -0.49 -10.80 14.00
N ILE A 46 0.74 -10.60 13.52
CA ILE A 46 1.90 -11.25 14.07
C ILE A 46 1.95 -10.62 15.44
N VAL A 47 1.58 -11.40 16.43
CA VAL A 47 1.78 -11.02 17.83
C VAL A 47 3.29 -10.90 17.96
N PHE A 48 3.79 -9.69 17.75
CA PHE A 48 5.17 -9.36 18.00
C PHE A 48 5.32 -9.38 19.53
N ASP A 49 6.13 -10.28 20.05
CA ASP A 49 6.60 -10.15 21.41
C ASP A 49 7.33 -8.80 21.49
N LYS A 50 6.84 -7.90 22.33
CA LYS A 50 7.40 -6.56 22.49
C LYS A 50 8.90 -6.55 22.83
N SER A 51 9.42 -7.68 23.29
CA SER A 51 10.84 -7.88 23.61
C SER A 51 11.75 -7.91 22.36
N ASP A 52 11.22 -8.24 21.20
CA ASP A 52 12.01 -8.42 19.97
C ASP A 52 11.86 -7.26 18.97
N ILE A 53 11.00 -6.28 19.28
CA ILE A 53 10.84 -5.08 18.48
C ILE A 53 11.94 -4.08 18.81
N LYS A 54 12.62 -3.63 17.76
CA LYS A 54 13.63 -2.57 17.81
C LYS A 54 13.16 -1.36 17.01
N THR A 55 13.35 -0.18 17.58
CA THR A 55 13.09 1.08 16.89
C THR A 55 14.41 1.73 16.52
N THR A 56 14.60 2.03 15.25
CA THR A 56 15.80 2.71 14.76
C THR A 56 15.40 3.89 13.89
N GLU A 57 16.02 5.03 14.13
CA GLU A 57 15.96 6.21 13.29
C GLU A 57 17.10 6.18 12.28
N PHE A 58 16.76 6.27 11.00
CA PHE A 58 17.70 6.39 9.89
C PHE A 58 17.66 7.82 9.37
N LYS A 59 18.80 8.51 9.34
CA LYS A 59 18.90 9.80 8.66
C LYS A 59 19.10 9.57 7.18
N ILE A 60 18.23 10.15 6.38
CA ILE A 60 18.16 9.95 4.93
C ILE A 60 18.40 11.27 4.23
N SER A 61 19.40 11.31 3.38
CA SER A 61 19.69 12.47 2.54
C SER A 61 19.15 12.25 1.13
N GLY A 62 18.54 13.31 0.57
CA GLY A 62 18.02 13.31 -0.79
C GLY A 62 16.49 13.23 -0.89
N MET A 63 15.77 13.06 0.23
CA MET A 63 14.31 13.21 0.24
C MET A 63 13.95 14.69 0.20
N THR A 64 13.15 15.11 -0.78
CA THR A 64 12.78 16.51 -1.00
C THR A 64 11.29 16.74 -1.13
N CYS A 65 10.50 15.67 -1.09
CA CYS A 65 9.05 15.75 -1.32
C CYS A 65 8.29 14.59 -0.65
N ALA A 66 6.98 14.78 -0.47
CA ALA A 66 6.11 13.77 0.13
C ALA A 66 6.10 12.42 -0.64
N SER A 67 6.22 12.44 -1.97
CA SER A 67 6.31 11.20 -2.76
C SER A 67 7.60 10.41 -2.48
N CYS A 68 8.65 11.08 -2.00
CA CYS A 68 9.89 10.42 -1.57
C CYS A 68 9.65 9.58 -0.31
N GLU A 69 8.82 10.06 0.62
CA GLU A 69 8.41 9.31 1.82
C GLU A 69 7.69 8.03 1.44
N GLU A 70 6.71 8.13 0.53
CA GLU A 70 5.95 6.97 0.05
C GLU A 70 6.87 5.92 -0.62
N HIS A 71 7.88 6.37 -1.37
CA HIS A 71 8.82 5.48 -2.02
C HIS A 71 9.67 4.71 -1.00
N VAL A 72 10.21 5.42 0.00
CA VAL A 72 10.96 4.79 1.11
C VAL A 72 10.06 3.85 1.89
N ASN A 73 8.85 4.30 2.24
CA ASN A 73 7.87 3.51 2.98
C ASN A 73 7.52 2.21 2.24
N HIS A 74 7.30 2.28 0.94
CA HIS A 74 6.99 1.13 0.10
C HIS A 74 8.12 0.10 0.08
N GLU A 75 9.37 0.53 -0.14
CA GLU A 75 10.51 -0.37 -0.21
C GLU A 75 10.84 -1.00 1.14
N VAL A 76 10.73 -0.23 2.23
CA VAL A 76 10.93 -0.75 3.59
C VAL A 76 9.87 -1.77 3.96
N ASN A 77 8.60 -1.51 3.65
CA ASN A 77 7.49 -2.42 3.97
C ASN A 77 7.48 -3.73 3.14
N LYS A 78 8.31 -3.85 2.10
CA LYS A 78 8.55 -5.12 1.41
C LYS A 78 9.37 -6.11 2.24
N LEU A 79 10.11 -5.62 3.22
CA LEU A 79 10.91 -6.48 4.08
C LEU A 79 10.03 -7.20 5.09
N ASN A 80 10.29 -8.48 5.30
CA ASN A 80 9.62 -9.25 6.32
C ASN A 80 10.09 -8.79 7.71
N GLY A 81 9.15 -8.56 8.62
CA GLY A 81 9.49 -8.17 10.00
C GLY A 81 9.43 -6.67 10.27
N ILE A 82 9.04 -5.84 9.30
CA ILE A 82 8.73 -4.44 9.56
C ILE A 82 7.37 -4.34 10.25
N VAL A 83 7.36 -3.68 11.40
CA VAL A 83 6.15 -3.43 12.20
C VAL A 83 5.54 -2.10 11.83
N ASN A 84 6.37 -1.07 11.72
CA ASN A 84 5.95 0.28 11.39
C ASN A 84 7.09 1.05 10.70
N SER A 85 6.74 1.94 9.79
CA SER A 85 7.70 2.78 9.08
C SER A 85 7.13 4.18 8.92
N LYS A 86 7.86 5.16 9.40
CA LYS A 86 7.49 6.60 9.36
C LYS A 86 8.65 7.41 8.79
N PRO A 87 8.78 7.46 7.47
CA PRO A 87 9.72 8.39 6.83
C PRO A 87 9.19 9.83 6.93
N SER A 88 10.10 10.79 7.01
CA SER A 88 9.79 12.23 6.97
C SER A 88 10.82 12.96 6.12
N TYR A 89 10.37 13.57 5.02
CA TYR A 89 11.25 14.39 4.17
C TYR A 89 11.58 15.73 4.85
N GLU A 90 10.68 16.26 5.66
CA GLU A 90 10.89 17.52 6.40
C GLU A 90 12.02 17.39 7.41
N ASN A 91 12.11 16.26 8.08
CA ASN A 91 13.15 15.97 9.08
C ASN A 91 14.36 15.27 8.47
N GLY A 92 14.27 14.78 7.22
CA GLY A 92 15.32 14.03 6.57
C GLY A 92 15.62 12.69 7.27
N ASN A 93 14.62 12.06 7.86
CA ASN A 93 14.77 10.82 8.62
C ASN A 93 13.64 9.82 8.33
N ALA A 94 13.83 8.58 8.77
CA ALA A 94 12.78 7.56 8.85
C ALA A 94 12.90 6.82 10.19
N ILE A 95 11.81 6.77 10.93
CA ILE A 95 11.69 5.99 12.16
C ILE A 95 11.06 4.65 11.78
N ILE A 96 11.79 3.57 12.02
CA ILE A 96 11.39 2.23 11.61
C ILE A 96 11.39 1.31 12.82
N GLU A 97 10.25 0.67 13.06
CA GLU A 97 10.06 -0.36 14.06
C GLU A 97 10.08 -1.73 13.37
N PHE A 98 10.94 -2.61 13.80
CA PHE A 98 11.11 -3.92 13.18
C PHE A 98 11.45 -5.02 14.19
N ASP A 99 11.16 -6.26 13.81
CA ASP A 99 11.47 -7.47 14.56
C ASP A 99 12.91 -7.91 14.25
N LYS A 100 13.76 -7.91 15.28
CA LYS A 100 15.18 -8.31 15.19
C LYS A 100 15.38 -9.74 14.72
N THR A 101 14.37 -10.60 14.92
CA THR A 101 14.45 -12.01 14.53
C THR A 101 14.21 -12.25 13.05
N LYS A 102 13.58 -11.29 12.36
CA LYS A 102 13.17 -11.42 10.95
C LYS A 102 13.95 -10.54 10.00
N THR A 103 14.37 -9.36 10.46
CA THR A 103 15.15 -8.41 9.66
C THR A 103 16.19 -7.71 10.51
N ASN A 104 17.12 -7.04 9.87
CA ASN A 104 18.18 -6.31 10.53
C ASN A 104 18.36 -4.92 9.90
N GLU A 105 19.04 -4.03 10.62
CA GLU A 105 19.28 -2.66 10.18
C GLU A 105 19.98 -2.57 8.82
N LYS A 106 20.85 -3.56 8.48
CA LYS A 106 21.57 -3.57 7.19
C LYS A 106 20.64 -3.82 6.02
N GLU A 107 19.62 -4.66 6.20
CA GLU A 107 18.61 -4.93 5.18
C GLU A 107 17.72 -3.72 4.98
N ILE A 108 17.31 -3.06 6.06
CA ILE A 108 16.55 -1.82 6.03
C ILE A 108 17.35 -0.72 5.32
N GLU A 109 18.62 -0.54 5.67
CA GLU A 109 19.52 0.40 5.02
C GLU A 109 19.67 0.12 3.52
N LYS A 110 19.77 -1.16 3.14
CA LYS A 110 19.83 -1.58 1.74
C LYS A 110 18.54 -1.27 0.99
N ALA A 111 17.38 -1.49 1.61
CA ALA A 111 16.09 -1.15 1.04
C ALA A 111 15.94 0.37 0.83
N ILE A 112 16.37 1.19 1.78
CA ILE A 112 16.39 2.65 1.63
C ILE A 112 17.34 3.05 0.49
N LYS A 113 18.52 2.47 0.42
CA LYS A 113 19.50 2.76 -0.65
C LYS A 113 19.02 2.35 -2.03
N SER A 114 18.19 1.31 -2.14
CA SER A 114 17.61 0.89 -3.43
C SER A 114 16.66 1.91 -4.03
N THR A 115 16.09 2.80 -3.21
CA THR A 115 15.28 3.95 -3.68
C THR A 115 16.11 5.08 -4.28
N GLY A 116 17.44 5.01 -4.19
CA GLY A 116 18.37 6.04 -4.67
C GLY A 116 18.78 7.07 -3.62
N TYR A 117 18.23 7.00 -2.40
CA TYR A 117 18.59 7.89 -1.29
C TYR A 117 19.78 7.35 -0.52
N LYS A 118 20.45 8.26 0.23
CA LYS A 118 21.62 7.92 1.04
C LYS A 118 21.25 7.93 2.52
N VAL A 119 21.56 6.84 3.20
CA VAL A 119 21.52 6.82 4.67
C VAL A 119 22.83 7.40 5.18
N THR A 120 22.76 8.49 5.92
CA THR A 120 23.93 9.23 6.45
C THR A 120 24.25 8.86 7.87
N ASP A 121 23.25 8.53 8.67
CA ASP A 121 23.41 8.17 10.07
C ASP A 121 22.28 7.23 10.51
N LYS A 122 22.48 6.50 11.58
CA LYS A 122 21.48 5.67 12.22
C LYS A 122 21.60 5.76 13.72
N LYS A 123 20.46 5.91 14.38
CA LYS A 123 20.37 6.00 15.83
C LYS A 123 19.30 5.05 16.35
N GLU A 124 19.68 4.20 17.28
CA GLU A 124 18.73 3.37 18.00
C GLU A 124 17.91 4.22 18.97
N ILE A 125 16.58 4.10 18.92
CA ILE A 125 15.64 4.75 19.83
C ILE A 125 15.02 3.63 20.67
N ASN A 126 15.30 3.64 21.95
CA ASN A 126 14.75 2.69 22.90
C ASN A 126 13.47 3.25 23.52
#